data_3531f17914740c6743b25a91344344ad
#
_entry.id   3531f17914740c6743b25a91344344ad
#
_cell.length_a   1.000
_cell.length_b   1.000
_cell.length_c   1.000
_cell.angle_alpha   90.00
_cell.angle_beta   90.00
_cell.angle_gamma   90.00
#
_symmetry.space_group_name_H-M   'P 1'
#
loop_
_entity.id
_entity.type
_entity.pdbx_description
1 polymer ?
#
loop_
_entity_poly.entity_id
_entity_poly.type
_entity_poly.pdbx_seq_one_letter_code
_entity_poly.pdbx_strand_id
1 'polypeptide(L)'
;MLGVVIENLIEITLLANKMGVPRHAFLAFMNNGVMGSMFTRYKTPALVNLDWTTTFTPELLRKDLDLGLELGREWDVPMPVTAATREVLQSHFGAAMLQKNPEEYIQKDFAALAETMALAAGMKLTPENKNVPTGLE
;
A
#
# COMPACT_ATOMS: atom_id res chain seq x y z
N MET A 1 -9.78 6.16 -4.75
CA MET A 1 -9.36 5.06 -5.66
C MET A 1 -7.94 4.59 -5.41
N LEU A 2 -6.91 5.45 -5.40
CA LEU A 2 -5.51 5.02 -5.15
C LEU A 2 -5.34 4.22 -3.86
N GLY A 3 -5.99 4.60 -2.76
CA GLY A 3 -5.92 3.87 -1.49
C GLY A 3 -6.42 2.44 -1.60
N VAL A 4 -7.52 2.21 -2.31
CA VAL A 4 -8.07 0.87 -2.55
C VAL A 4 -7.11 0.04 -3.41
N VAL A 5 -6.53 0.65 -4.45
CA VAL A 5 -5.61 -0.05 -5.35
C VAL A 5 -4.34 -0.48 -4.61
N ILE A 6 -3.73 0.41 -3.81
CA ILE A 6 -2.50 0.06 -3.09
C ILE A 6 -2.77 -0.98 -2.01
N GLU A 7 -3.86 -0.87 -1.27
CA GLU A 7 -4.22 -1.82 -0.23
C GLU A 7 -4.42 -3.21 -0.83
N ASN A 8 -5.22 -3.34 -1.89
CA ASN A 8 -5.43 -4.63 -2.56
C ASN A 8 -4.15 -5.17 -3.23
N LEU A 9 -3.33 -4.30 -3.84
CA LEU A 9 -2.04 -4.72 -4.40
C LEU A 9 -1.12 -5.28 -3.32
N ILE A 10 -1.09 -4.67 -2.13
CA ILE A 10 -0.34 -5.17 -0.99
C ILE A 10 -0.87 -6.51 -0.53
N GLU A 11 -2.18 -6.67 -0.33
CA GLU A 11 -2.79 -7.95 0.10
C GLU A 11 -2.35 -9.10 -0.80
N ILE A 12 -2.55 -8.96 -2.11
CA ILE A 12 -2.24 -10.03 -3.07
C ILE A 12 -0.72 -10.27 -3.16
N THR A 13 0.09 -9.21 -3.08
CA THR A 13 1.55 -9.34 -3.06
C THR A 13 2.03 -10.11 -1.81
N LEU A 14 1.48 -9.81 -0.64
CA LEU A 14 1.80 -10.52 0.59
C LEU A 14 1.36 -11.99 0.55
N LEU A 15 0.17 -12.25 0.00
CA LEU A 15 -0.31 -13.62 -0.20
C LEU A 15 0.67 -14.42 -1.07
N ALA A 16 1.02 -13.89 -2.24
CA ALA A 16 1.97 -14.52 -3.14
C ALA A 16 3.35 -14.73 -2.48
N ASN A 17 3.83 -13.71 -1.75
CA ASN A 17 5.11 -13.77 -1.05
C ASN A 17 5.11 -14.83 0.07
N LYS A 18 4.03 -14.95 0.83
CA LYS A 18 3.87 -15.98 1.86
C LYS A 18 3.82 -17.39 1.28
N MET A 19 3.33 -17.54 0.06
CA MET A 19 3.33 -18.79 -0.71
C MET A 19 4.69 -19.11 -1.36
N GLY A 20 5.70 -18.28 -1.17
CA GLY A 20 7.06 -18.48 -1.69
C GLY A 20 7.35 -17.81 -3.03
N VAL A 21 6.45 -17.00 -3.58
CA VAL A 21 6.69 -16.23 -4.79
C VAL A 21 7.38 -14.90 -4.41
N PRO A 22 8.59 -14.62 -4.95
CA PRO A 22 9.25 -13.35 -4.70
C PRO A 22 8.39 -12.15 -5.15
N ARG A 23 8.40 -11.06 -4.38
CA ARG A 23 7.60 -9.87 -4.69
C ARG A 23 7.91 -9.30 -6.07
N HIS A 24 9.21 -9.22 -6.46
CA HIS A 24 9.58 -8.72 -7.78
C HIS A 24 8.98 -9.55 -8.92
N ALA A 25 8.95 -10.88 -8.78
CA ALA A 25 8.39 -11.76 -9.81
C ALA A 25 6.86 -11.62 -9.91
N PHE A 26 6.18 -11.59 -8.76
CA PHE A 26 4.73 -11.39 -8.72
C PHE A 26 4.32 -10.03 -9.30
N LEU A 27 4.99 -8.95 -8.88
CA LEU A 27 4.68 -7.59 -9.35
C LEU A 27 5.02 -7.41 -10.84
N ALA A 28 6.08 -8.06 -11.36
CA ALA A 28 6.36 -8.08 -12.78
C ALA A 28 5.22 -8.77 -13.57
N PHE A 29 4.74 -9.90 -13.08
CA PHE A 29 3.58 -10.58 -13.67
C PHE A 29 2.33 -9.68 -13.69
N MET A 30 2.01 -9.06 -12.55
CA MET A 30 0.87 -8.14 -12.42
C MET A 30 0.98 -6.96 -13.40
N ASN A 31 2.15 -6.33 -13.48
CA ASN A 31 2.38 -5.15 -14.30
C ASN A 31 2.37 -5.44 -15.81
N ASN A 32 2.64 -6.67 -16.22
CA ASN A 32 2.54 -7.11 -17.61
C ASN A 32 1.14 -7.66 -17.97
N GLY A 33 0.27 -7.82 -17.00
CA GLY A 33 -1.10 -8.23 -17.17
C GLY A 33 -2.07 -7.06 -17.34
N VAL A 34 -3.36 -7.39 -17.47
CA VAL A 34 -4.46 -6.42 -17.66
C VAL A 34 -4.66 -5.47 -16.48
N MET A 35 -4.15 -5.83 -15.29
CA MET A 35 -4.24 -5.00 -14.08
C MET A 35 -3.07 -4.05 -13.92
N GLY A 36 -2.06 -4.12 -14.77
CA GLY A 36 -0.93 -3.21 -14.77
C GLY A 36 -1.36 -1.78 -15.12
N SER A 37 -0.84 -0.82 -14.38
CA SER A 37 -1.10 0.60 -14.56
C SER A 37 0.17 1.41 -14.31
N MET A 38 0.18 2.68 -14.66
CA MET A 38 1.27 3.58 -14.28
C MET A 38 1.47 3.56 -12.76
N PHE A 39 0.38 3.59 -12.00
CA PHE A 39 0.44 3.55 -10.53
C PHE A 39 1.08 2.27 -9.99
N THR A 40 0.65 1.09 -10.44
CA THR A 40 1.21 -0.17 -9.96
C THR A 40 2.68 -0.33 -10.33
N ARG A 41 3.09 0.17 -11.51
CA ARG A 41 4.49 0.14 -11.94
C ARG A 41 5.38 1.01 -11.06
N TYR A 42 5.03 2.28 -10.86
CA TYR A 42 5.92 3.15 -10.06
C TYR A 42 5.93 2.80 -8.57
N LYS A 43 4.94 2.08 -8.04
CA LYS A 43 4.96 1.56 -6.67
C LYS A 43 5.72 0.24 -6.53
N THR A 44 6.00 -0.45 -7.61
CA THR A 44 6.71 -1.74 -7.59
C THR A 44 8.09 -1.66 -6.91
N PRO A 45 8.97 -0.70 -7.22
CA PRO A 45 10.28 -0.59 -6.54
C PRO A 45 10.15 -0.46 -5.02
N ALA A 46 9.18 0.34 -4.56
CA ALA A 46 8.91 0.52 -3.15
C ALA A 46 8.52 -0.81 -2.47
N LEU A 47 7.57 -1.55 -3.04
CA LEU A 47 7.10 -2.82 -2.50
C LEU A 47 8.16 -3.94 -2.57
N VAL A 48 9.03 -3.92 -3.57
CA VAL A 48 10.10 -4.90 -3.74
C VAL A 48 11.23 -4.65 -2.75
N ASN A 49 11.70 -3.41 -2.67
CA ASN A 49 12.91 -3.04 -1.95
C ASN A 49 12.66 -2.38 -0.59
N LEU A 50 11.39 -2.23 -0.20
CA LEU A 50 10.97 -1.55 1.02
C LEU A 50 11.51 -0.10 1.08
N ASP A 51 11.56 0.54 -0.09
CA ASP A 51 11.94 1.94 -0.21
C ASP A 51 10.70 2.82 -0.01
N TRP A 52 10.62 3.38 1.18
CA TRP A 52 9.49 4.22 1.59
C TRP A 52 9.74 5.72 1.37
N THR A 53 10.57 6.06 0.37
CA THR A 53 10.73 7.45 -0.06
C THR A 53 9.37 8.04 -0.43
N THR A 54 9.01 9.11 0.25
CA THR A 54 7.64 9.65 0.24
C THR A 54 7.28 10.26 -1.09
N THR A 55 6.24 9.76 -1.72
CA THR A 55 5.53 10.42 -2.82
C THR A 55 4.17 10.94 -2.35
N PHE A 56 3.57 10.26 -1.36
CA PHE A 56 2.29 10.63 -0.75
C PHE A 56 2.20 10.01 0.65
N THR A 57 1.84 10.80 1.66
CA THR A 57 1.82 10.33 3.05
C THR A 57 0.52 9.59 3.39
N PRO A 58 0.55 8.68 4.40
CA PRO A 58 -0.66 8.08 4.96
C PRO A 58 -1.68 9.10 5.45
N GLU A 59 -1.24 10.24 6.00
CA GLU A 59 -2.14 11.30 6.47
C GLU A 59 -2.93 11.94 5.33
N LEU A 60 -2.27 12.24 4.21
CA LEU A 60 -2.94 12.77 3.02
C LEU A 60 -3.90 11.75 2.42
N LEU A 61 -3.50 10.47 2.38
CA LEU A 61 -4.38 9.40 1.92
C LEU A 61 -5.61 9.26 2.81
N ARG A 62 -5.43 9.29 4.14
CA ARG A 62 -6.54 9.23 5.10
C ARG A 62 -7.53 10.37 4.88
N LYS A 63 -7.03 11.58 4.73
CA LYS A 63 -7.84 12.76 4.44
C LYS A 63 -8.66 12.56 3.14
N ASP A 64 -8.03 12.06 2.08
CA ASP A 64 -8.72 11.86 0.80
C ASP A 64 -9.79 10.77 0.88
N LEU A 65 -9.53 9.68 1.61
CA LEU A 65 -10.53 8.63 1.86
C LEU A 65 -11.70 9.17 2.69
N ASP A 66 -11.42 9.94 3.73
CA ASP A 66 -12.46 10.53 4.60
C ASP A 66 -13.34 11.51 3.82
N LEU A 67 -12.77 12.37 2.97
CA LEU A 67 -13.53 13.26 2.09
C LEU A 67 -14.42 12.47 1.11
N GLY A 68 -13.88 11.40 0.51
CA GLY A 68 -14.66 10.55 -0.39
C GLY A 68 -15.83 9.87 0.30
N LEU A 69 -15.62 9.36 1.53
CA LEU A 69 -16.67 8.73 2.33
C LEU A 69 -17.75 9.74 2.79
N GLU A 70 -17.34 10.97 3.10
CA GLU A 70 -18.26 12.06 3.43
C GLU A 70 -19.17 12.39 2.25
N LEU A 71 -18.58 12.59 1.05
CA LEU A 71 -19.35 12.81 -0.17
C LEU A 71 -20.27 11.63 -0.51
N GLY A 72 -19.79 10.40 -0.32
CA GLY A 72 -20.65 9.22 -0.51
C GLY A 72 -21.88 9.24 0.37
N ARG A 73 -21.74 9.65 1.63
CA ARG A 73 -22.89 9.83 2.55
C ARG A 73 -23.82 10.98 2.14
N GLU A 74 -23.24 12.10 1.70
CA GLU A 74 -24.02 13.26 1.26
C GLU A 74 -24.90 12.94 0.03
N TRP A 75 -24.37 12.10 -0.87
CA TRP A 75 -25.06 11.76 -2.13
C TRP A 75 -25.69 10.37 -2.15
N ASP A 76 -25.84 9.73 -0.99
CA ASP A 76 -26.42 8.40 -0.85
C ASP A 76 -25.75 7.32 -1.74
N VAL A 77 -24.43 7.43 -1.97
CA VAL A 77 -23.65 6.44 -2.70
C VAL A 77 -22.93 5.51 -1.74
N PRO A 78 -23.27 4.20 -1.70
CA PRO A 78 -22.56 3.25 -0.86
C PRO A 78 -21.10 3.08 -1.29
N MET A 79 -20.18 3.17 -0.32
CA MET A 79 -18.74 3.06 -0.57
C MET A 79 -18.06 2.03 0.35
N PRO A 80 -18.52 0.75 0.35
CA PRO A 80 -18.06 -0.25 1.31
C PRO A 80 -16.57 -0.59 1.14
N VAL A 81 -16.05 -0.64 -0.07
CA VAL A 81 -14.63 -0.94 -0.34
C VAL A 81 -13.73 0.20 0.16
N THR A 82 -14.12 1.45 -0.09
CA THR A 82 -13.38 2.63 0.42
C THR A 82 -13.40 2.67 1.94
N ALA A 83 -14.53 2.33 2.56
CA ALA A 83 -14.66 2.26 4.02
C ALA A 83 -13.74 1.19 4.62
N ALA A 84 -13.70 -0.02 4.04
CA ALA A 84 -12.81 -1.08 4.48
C ALA A 84 -11.34 -0.67 4.35
N THR A 85 -10.95 -0.11 3.21
CA THR A 85 -9.58 0.41 2.98
C THR A 85 -9.22 1.49 4.00
N ARG A 86 -10.17 2.37 4.33
CA ARG A 86 -9.96 3.42 5.35
C ARG A 86 -9.63 2.83 6.72
N GLU A 87 -10.30 1.73 7.11
CA GLU A 87 -10.04 1.04 8.38
C GLU A 87 -8.70 0.28 8.34
N VAL A 88 -8.35 -0.34 7.23
CA VAL A 88 -7.02 -0.94 7.06
C VAL A 88 -5.92 0.12 7.22
N LEU A 89 -6.08 1.28 6.58
CA LEU A 89 -5.14 2.40 6.75
C LEU A 89 -5.10 2.90 8.21
N GLN A 90 -6.22 2.88 8.94
CA GLN A 90 -6.25 3.25 10.36
C GLN A 90 -5.33 2.34 11.20
N SER A 91 -5.23 1.06 10.87
CA SER A 91 -4.32 0.14 11.56
C SER A 91 -2.84 0.53 11.42
N HIS A 92 -2.47 1.16 10.31
CA HIS A 92 -1.12 1.68 10.10
C HIS A 92 -0.76 2.81 11.06
N PHE A 93 -1.71 3.70 11.37
CA PHE A 93 -1.53 4.73 12.40
C PHE A 93 -1.39 4.11 13.80
N GLY A 94 -2.16 3.06 14.09
CA GLY A 94 -2.00 2.32 15.35
C GLY A 94 -0.62 1.65 15.45
N ALA A 95 -0.16 1.01 14.37
CA ALA A 95 1.16 0.38 14.31
C ALA A 95 2.30 1.40 14.44
N ALA A 96 2.10 2.62 13.93
CA ALA A 96 3.08 3.70 14.06
C ALA A 96 3.39 4.05 15.52
N MET A 97 2.40 3.94 16.40
CA MET A 97 2.59 4.22 17.84
C MET A 97 3.57 3.26 18.53
N LEU A 98 3.85 2.11 17.93
CA LEU A 98 4.82 1.13 18.41
C LEU A 98 6.23 1.37 17.86
N GLN A 99 6.40 2.33 16.96
CA GLN A 99 7.69 2.68 16.40
C GLN A 99 8.48 3.60 17.33
N LYS A 100 9.80 3.59 17.21
CA LYS A 100 10.68 4.46 17.99
C LYS A 100 10.36 5.95 17.75
N ASN A 101 10.04 6.32 16.51
CA ASN A 101 9.68 7.67 16.09
C ASN A 101 8.35 7.60 15.32
N PRO A 102 7.19 7.63 15.98
CA PRO A 102 5.89 7.50 15.32
C PRO A 102 5.63 8.56 14.26
N GLU A 103 6.00 9.81 14.53
CA GLU A 103 5.81 10.93 13.61
C GLU A 103 6.62 10.75 12.31
N GLU A 104 7.88 10.34 12.41
CA GLU A 104 8.72 10.04 11.26
C GLU A 104 8.19 8.86 10.46
N TYR A 105 7.67 7.84 11.14
CA TYR A 105 7.10 6.67 10.48
C TYR A 105 5.88 7.01 9.62
N ILE A 106 5.01 7.89 10.09
CA ILE A 106 3.81 8.35 9.37
C ILE A 106 4.17 9.27 8.19
N GLN A 107 5.35 9.89 8.20
CA GLN A 107 5.82 10.71 7.06
C GLN A 107 6.42 9.88 5.91
N LYS A 108 6.60 8.58 6.07
CA LYS A 108 6.97 7.67 4.99
C LYS A 108 5.87 7.59 3.93
N ASP A 109 6.22 7.03 2.77
CA ASP A 109 5.23 6.76 1.73
C ASP A 109 4.11 5.86 2.24
N PHE A 110 2.88 6.09 1.81
CA PHE A 110 1.73 5.28 2.23
C PHE A 110 1.85 3.79 1.84
N ALA A 111 2.71 3.43 0.89
CA ALA A 111 3.01 2.04 0.58
C ALA A 111 3.69 1.30 1.75
N ALA A 112 4.23 2.02 2.75
CA ALA A 112 4.71 1.43 4.01
C ALA A 112 3.60 0.71 4.80
N LEU A 113 2.33 0.91 4.45
CA LEU A 113 1.20 0.08 4.90
C LEU A 113 1.50 -1.42 4.73
N ALA A 114 2.33 -1.80 3.74
CA ALA A 114 2.77 -3.18 3.53
C ALA A 114 3.45 -3.78 4.77
N GLU A 115 4.21 -3.02 5.54
CA GLU A 115 4.84 -3.49 6.79
C GLU A 115 3.79 -3.83 7.85
N THR A 116 2.78 -2.97 8.00
CA THR A 116 1.67 -3.20 8.94
C THR A 116 0.85 -4.43 8.58
N MET A 117 0.50 -4.57 7.31
CA MET A 117 -0.27 -5.71 6.81
C MET A 117 0.53 -7.02 6.87
N ALA A 118 1.84 -6.97 6.61
CA ALA A 118 2.73 -8.12 6.76
C ALA A 118 2.79 -8.61 8.22
N LEU A 119 2.89 -7.69 9.18
CA LEU A 119 2.85 -8.05 10.61
C LEU A 119 1.54 -8.74 10.97
N ALA A 120 0.41 -8.23 10.51
CA ALA A 120 -0.91 -8.86 10.73
C ALA A 120 -1.00 -10.26 10.09
N ALA A 121 -0.23 -10.52 9.03
CA ALA A 121 -0.11 -11.82 8.38
C ALA A 121 0.98 -12.73 8.99
N GLY A 122 1.63 -12.30 10.09
CA GLY A 122 2.74 -13.02 10.71
C GLY A 122 3.99 -13.07 9.82
N MET A 123 4.23 -12.01 9.05
CA MET A 123 5.37 -11.91 8.14
C MET A 123 6.28 -10.76 8.55
N LYS A 124 7.58 -10.94 8.33
CA LYS A 124 8.57 -9.87 8.38
C LYS A 124 9.14 -9.69 6.97
N LEU A 125 8.91 -8.52 6.39
CA LEU A 125 9.44 -8.21 5.07
C LEU A 125 10.93 -7.88 5.13
N THR A 126 11.65 -8.26 4.09
CA THR A 126 13.05 -7.88 3.85
C THR A 126 13.19 -7.32 2.45
N PRO A 127 14.06 -6.32 2.21
CA PRO A 127 14.34 -5.83 0.86
C PRO A 127 14.83 -6.95 -0.05
N GLU A 128 14.34 -7.01 -1.27
CA GLU A 128 14.82 -8.00 -2.25
C GLU A 128 16.06 -7.51 -3.02
N ASN A 129 16.39 -6.21 -2.92
CA ASN A 129 17.53 -5.57 -3.56
C ASN A 129 17.58 -5.84 -5.07
N LYS A 130 16.44 -5.75 -5.72
CA LYS A 130 16.30 -5.92 -7.17
C LYS A 130 16.18 -4.57 -7.87
N ASN A 131 16.89 -4.46 -8.98
CA ASN A 131 16.64 -3.34 -9.89
C ASN A 131 15.33 -3.61 -10.65
N VAL A 132 14.31 -2.83 -10.35
CA VAL A 132 13.01 -2.89 -11.02
C VAL A 132 12.67 -1.53 -11.60
N PRO A 133 12.25 -1.45 -12.87
CA PRO A 133 11.91 -0.18 -13.50
C PRO A 133 10.68 0.45 -12.84
N THR A 134 10.62 1.77 -12.83
CA THR A 134 9.47 2.53 -12.33
C THR A 134 8.31 2.56 -13.34
N GLY A 135 8.63 2.33 -14.63
CA GLY A 135 7.67 2.48 -15.72
C GLY A 135 7.33 3.94 -16.01
N LEU A 136 8.18 4.88 -15.57
CA LEU A 136 8.05 6.32 -15.82
C LEU A 136 9.16 6.82 -16.77
N GLU A 137 10.01 5.93 -17.26
CA GLU A 137 11.09 6.20 -18.20
C GLU A 137 10.57 6.55 -19.61
#